data_b5c3e5649fc6a2f6aa90e068291b83c4
#
_entry.id   b5c3e5649fc6a2f6aa90e068291b83c4
#
_cell.length_a   1.000
_cell.length_b   1.000
_cell.length_c   1.000
_cell.angle_alpha   90.00
_cell.angle_beta   90.00
_cell.angle_gamma   90.00
#
_symmetry.space_group_name_H-M   'P 1'
#
loop_
_entity.id
_entity.type
_entity.pdbx_description
1 polymer ?
#
loop_
_entity_poly.entity_id
_entity_poly.type
_entity_poly.pdbx_seq_one_letter_code
_entity_poly.pdbx_strand_id
1 'polypeptide(L)'
;MTTSADTAARTFEGAWNEWHREREGYYADPLGWVSLTGLYWLSDEFATVSDLPGRWRADSQAVHVEGIEGTERLEPTEGAPGLLVESGDRRIEVIRRTGSVALRVHDPKSPHLKAYDGIPSYPPSEVWRVAGAFTPYTEPRTVTTGAVVEGLEHHHNAVGVIDLELAGSAARLIAFGDPSTGLRVMFTDATSGTTTYPGGRSLAIDAPGVDGTVTLDFNRASNLPCAFTDYATCPVAPADNRLAVAVEAGEKDPR
;
A
#
# COMPACT_ATOMS: atom_id res chain seq x y z
N MET A 1 0.54 6.15 42.74
CA MET A 1 1.09 7.29 41.92
C MET A 1 1.64 6.69 40.64
N THR A 2 0.98 6.90 39.50
CA THR A 2 1.48 6.50 38.18
C THR A 2 2.68 7.38 37.85
N THR A 3 3.78 6.79 37.44
CA THR A 3 4.99 7.54 37.04
C THR A 3 4.77 8.23 35.71
N SER A 4 5.55 9.28 35.42
CA SER A 4 5.52 9.98 34.12
C SER A 4 5.79 9.04 32.94
N ALA A 5 6.62 8.00 33.14
CA ALA A 5 6.90 6.96 32.16
C ALA A 5 5.66 6.09 31.86
N ASP A 6 4.88 5.71 32.91
CA ASP A 6 3.65 4.95 32.74
C ASP A 6 2.57 5.73 31.97
N THR A 7 2.53 7.06 32.17
CA THR A 7 1.60 7.92 31.44
C THR A 7 2.01 8.09 29.97
N ALA A 8 3.30 8.24 29.70
CA ALA A 8 3.84 8.34 28.33
C ALA A 8 3.65 7.03 27.56
N ALA A 9 3.92 5.88 28.18
CA ALA A 9 3.70 4.56 27.59
C ALA A 9 2.22 4.33 27.24
N ARG A 10 1.29 4.69 28.12
CA ARG A 10 -0.15 4.58 27.85
C ARG A 10 -0.60 5.49 26.71
N THR A 11 -0.01 6.68 26.56
CA THR A 11 -0.31 7.58 25.44
C THR A 11 0.24 7.05 24.12
N PHE A 12 1.43 6.43 24.12
CA PHE A 12 2.01 5.79 22.95
C PHE A 12 1.16 4.59 22.48
N GLU A 13 0.87 3.66 23.39
CA GLU A 13 0.00 2.52 23.08
C GLU A 13 -1.42 2.96 22.68
N GLY A 14 -1.96 4.00 23.32
CA GLY A 14 -3.26 4.57 22.97
C GLY A 14 -3.30 5.10 21.55
N ALA A 15 -2.29 5.87 21.15
CA ALA A 15 -2.16 6.42 19.80
C ALA A 15 -1.92 5.33 18.74
N TRP A 16 -1.16 4.28 19.09
CA TRP A 16 -0.98 3.13 18.21
C TRP A 16 -2.28 2.33 18.05
N ASN A 17 -3.01 2.06 19.14
CA ASN A 17 -4.28 1.35 19.09
C ASN A 17 -5.35 2.11 18.26
N GLU A 18 -5.36 3.45 18.30
CA GLU A 18 -6.24 4.27 17.48
C GLU A 18 -5.87 4.13 16.00
N TRP A 19 -4.61 4.31 15.64
CA TRP A 19 -4.10 4.13 14.29
C TRP A 19 -4.39 2.70 13.77
N HIS A 20 -4.20 1.67 14.59
CA HIS A 20 -4.44 0.28 14.19
C HIS A 20 -5.92 0.02 13.90
N ARG A 21 -6.83 0.53 14.75
CA ARG A 21 -8.28 0.44 14.51
C ARG A 21 -8.73 1.18 13.23
N GLU A 22 -8.14 2.34 12.96
CA GLU A 22 -8.40 3.07 11.71
C GLU A 22 -7.96 2.25 10.50
N ARG A 23 -6.80 1.60 10.58
CA ARG A 23 -6.30 0.69 9.54
C ARG A 23 -7.24 -0.49 9.33
N GLU A 24 -7.65 -1.16 10.39
CA GLU A 24 -8.61 -2.26 10.31
C GLU A 24 -9.94 -1.81 9.71
N GLY A 25 -10.47 -0.67 10.15
CA GLY A 25 -11.68 -0.08 9.60
C GLY A 25 -11.57 0.25 8.10
N TYR A 26 -10.42 0.74 7.65
CA TYR A 26 -10.16 1.00 6.24
C TYR A 26 -10.20 -0.27 5.38
N TYR A 27 -9.65 -1.39 5.87
CA TYR A 27 -9.70 -2.66 5.17
C TYR A 27 -11.06 -3.35 5.27
N ALA A 28 -11.79 -3.15 6.37
CA ALA A 28 -13.15 -3.66 6.58
C ALA A 28 -14.24 -2.88 5.82
N ASP A 29 -13.89 -1.81 5.08
CA ASP A 29 -14.85 -1.06 4.26
C ASP A 29 -15.55 -2.01 3.29
N PRO A 30 -16.90 -1.99 3.23
CA PRO A 30 -17.68 -2.87 2.35
C PRO A 30 -17.33 -2.80 0.87
N LEU A 31 -16.73 -1.69 0.44
CA LEU A 31 -16.24 -1.48 -0.92
C LEU A 31 -14.72 -1.20 -0.95
N GLY A 32 -14.00 -1.58 0.13
CA GLY A 32 -12.56 -1.47 0.27
C GLY A 32 -11.77 -2.62 -0.36
N TRP A 33 -10.51 -2.76 0.03
CA TRP A 33 -9.59 -3.74 -0.58
C TRP A 33 -9.98 -5.20 -0.33
N VAL A 34 -10.48 -5.52 0.87
CA VAL A 34 -10.90 -6.89 1.21
C VAL A 34 -12.22 -7.28 0.56
N SER A 35 -12.98 -6.30 0.06
CA SER A 35 -14.21 -6.55 -0.70
C SER A 35 -13.98 -7.03 -2.13
N LEU A 36 -12.73 -6.98 -2.63
CA LEU A 36 -12.41 -7.37 -4.00
C LEU A 36 -12.71 -8.86 -4.26
N THR A 37 -13.37 -9.13 -5.39
CA THR A 37 -13.73 -10.47 -5.83
C THR A 37 -13.17 -10.84 -7.20
N GLY A 38 -12.52 -9.89 -7.89
CA GLY A 38 -11.92 -10.16 -9.21
C GLY A 38 -11.04 -9.02 -9.71
N LEU A 39 -10.10 -9.40 -10.57
CA LEU A 39 -9.26 -8.52 -11.39
C LEU A 39 -9.27 -9.07 -12.82
N TYR A 40 -9.81 -8.31 -13.77
CA TYR A 40 -10.01 -8.74 -15.15
C TYR A 40 -9.30 -7.81 -16.11
N TRP A 41 -8.26 -8.29 -16.78
CA TRP A 41 -7.54 -7.56 -17.81
C TRP A 41 -8.37 -7.48 -19.10
N LEU A 42 -8.50 -6.29 -19.65
CA LEU A 42 -9.25 -6.06 -20.90
C LEU A 42 -8.36 -6.20 -22.13
N SER A 43 -8.94 -6.75 -23.20
CA SER A 43 -8.36 -6.74 -24.55
C SER A 43 -8.97 -5.60 -25.38
N ASP A 44 -8.56 -5.51 -26.66
CA ASP A 44 -9.09 -4.59 -27.65
C ASP A 44 -10.42 -5.06 -28.29
N GLU A 45 -10.84 -6.30 -27.99
CA GLU A 45 -12.12 -6.85 -28.41
C GLU A 45 -13.17 -6.73 -27.31
N PHE A 46 -14.44 -6.42 -27.70
CA PHE A 46 -15.55 -6.41 -26.75
C PHE A 46 -15.83 -7.81 -26.20
N ALA A 47 -15.75 -7.93 -24.89
CA ALA A 47 -16.04 -9.15 -24.15
C ALA A 47 -16.99 -8.88 -22.96
N THR A 48 -17.78 -9.88 -22.60
CA THR A 48 -18.46 -9.91 -21.31
C THR A 48 -17.44 -10.34 -20.24
N VAL A 49 -17.46 -9.63 -19.12
CA VAL A 49 -16.66 -9.99 -17.94
C VAL A 49 -17.60 -10.66 -16.95
N SER A 50 -17.17 -11.77 -16.37
CA SER A 50 -18.00 -12.59 -15.48
C SER A 50 -18.71 -11.75 -14.44
N ASP A 51 -20.04 -11.93 -14.32
CA ASP A 51 -20.91 -11.26 -13.35
C ASP A 51 -20.96 -9.72 -13.42
N LEU A 52 -20.37 -9.10 -14.45
CA LEU A 52 -20.45 -7.66 -14.68
C LEU A 52 -21.48 -7.33 -15.78
N PRO A 53 -22.21 -6.22 -15.65
CA PRO A 53 -23.08 -5.74 -16.72
C PRO A 53 -22.26 -5.24 -17.90
N GLY A 54 -22.88 -5.28 -19.10
CA GLY A 54 -22.31 -4.73 -20.31
C GLY A 54 -21.20 -5.57 -20.94
N ARG A 55 -20.62 -5.00 -21.99
CA ARG A 55 -19.43 -5.53 -22.68
C ARG A 55 -18.33 -4.50 -22.62
N TRP A 56 -17.12 -4.95 -22.41
CA TRP A 56 -15.98 -4.11 -22.13
C TRP A 56 -14.83 -4.40 -23.08
N ARG A 57 -14.16 -3.38 -23.54
CA ARG A 57 -12.85 -3.48 -24.22
C ARG A 57 -11.97 -2.29 -23.85
N ALA A 58 -10.69 -2.39 -24.07
CA ALA A 58 -9.76 -1.28 -23.90
C ALA A 58 -8.88 -1.12 -25.14
N ASP A 59 -8.56 0.13 -25.47
CA ASP A 59 -7.49 0.47 -26.39
C ASP A 59 -6.36 1.23 -25.65
N SER A 60 -5.40 1.77 -26.39
CA SER A 60 -4.27 2.49 -25.80
C SER A 60 -4.67 3.76 -25.03
N GLN A 61 -5.87 4.28 -25.19
CA GLN A 61 -6.33 5.54 -24.61
C GLN A 61 -7.47 5.35 -23.62
N ALA A 62 -8.44 4.51 -23.94
CA ALA A 62 -9.71 4.45 -23.23
C ALA A 62 -10.24 3.03 -23.05
N VAL A 63 -11.16 2.92 -22.13
CA VAL A 63 -12.10 1.80 -22.00
C VAL A 63 -13.39 2.17 -22.68
N HIS A 64 -13.92 1.27 -23.49
CA HIS A 64 -15.22 1.39 -24.13
C HIS A 64 -16.18 0.39 -23.52
N VAL A 65 -17.38 0.86 -23.21
CA VAL A 65 -18.40 0.07 -22.52
C VAL A 65 -19.69 0.11 -23.31
N GLU A 66 -20.31 -1.04 -23.53
CA GLU A 66 -21.64 -1.18 -24.13
C GLU A 66 -22.62 -1.69 -23.08
N GLY A 67 -23.82 -1.14 -23.04
CA GLY A 67 -24.91 -1.61 -22.18
C GLY A 67 -24.90 -1.07 -20.75
N ILE A 68 -24.10 -0.02 -20.48
CA ILE A 68 -24.15 0.73 -19.21
C ILE A 68 -24.28 2.22 -19.57
N GLU A 69 -25.42 2.80 -19.27
CA GLU A 69 -25.72 4.20 -19.60
C GLU A 69 -24.78 5.15 -18.83
N GLY A 70 -24.25 6.16 -19.53
CA GLY A 70 -23.37 7.19 -18.96
C GLY A 70 -21.93 6.74 -18.72
N THR A 71 -21.56 5.54 -19.18
CA THR A 71 -20.20 5.00 -19.01
C THR A 71 -19.60 4.48 -20.31
N GLU A 72 -20.05 4.95 -21.46
CA GLU A 72 -19.67 4.45 -22.79
C GLU A 72 -18.17 4.59 -23.08
N ARG A 73 -17.49 5.56 -22.41
CA ARG A 73 -16.07 5.80 -22.55
C ARG A 73 -15.44 6.28 -21.25
N LEU A 74 -14.37 5.61 -20.81
CA LEU A 74 -13.62 5.92 -19.59
C LEU A 74 -12.12 6.03 -19.95
N GLU A 75 -11.42 7.00 -19.36
CA GLU A 75 -9.99 7.25 -19.61
C GLU A 75 -9.19 7.11 -18.30
N PRO A 76 -8.88 5.87 -17.86
CA PRO A 76 -8.09 5.66 -16.65
C PRO A 76 -6.65 6.14 -16.88
N THR A 77 -6.12 6.91 -15.90
CA THR A 77 -4.75 7.40 -15.92
C THR A 77 -3.78 6.34 -15.39
N GLU A 78 -2.60 6.25 -16.01
CA GLU A 78 -1.55 5.32 -15.58
C GLU A 78 -1.14 5.57 -14.13
N GLY A 79 -1.14 4.49 -13.32
CA GLY A 79 -0.73 4.53 -11.92
C GLY A 79 -1.65 5.30 -10.96
N ALA A 80 -2.66 6.01 -11.46
CA ALA A 80 -3.60 6.77 -10.64
C ALA A 80 -4.64 5.86 -9.96
N PRO A 81 -5.41 6.39 -8.97
CA PRO A 81 -6.64 5.75 -8.51
C PRO A 81 -7.58 5.45 -9.67
N GLY A 82 -8.28 4.32 -9.61
CA GLY A 82 -9.18 3.90 -10.66
C GLY A 82 -10.42 4.78 -10.80
N LEU A 83 -11.04 4.75 -11.98
CA LEU A 83 -12.35 5.34 -12.21
C LEU A 83 -13.43 4.37 -11.71
N LEU A 84 -14.41 4.88 -11.00
CA LEU A 84 -15.42 4.07 -10.34
C LEU A 84 -16.73 4.05 -11.14
N VAL A 85 -17.25 2.86 -11.38
CA VAL A 85 -18.55 2.61 -12.02
C VAL A 85 -19.42 1.82 -11.05
N GLU A 86 -20.58 2.36 -10.69
CA GLU A 86 -21.51 1.69 -9.79
C GLU A 86 -22.30 0.59 -10.54
N SER A 87 -22.48 -0.55 -9.91
CA SER A 87 -23.17 -1.71 -10.48
C SER A 87 -24.02 -2.41 -9.42
N GLY A 88 -25.22 -1.87 -9.18
CA GLY A 88 -26.06 -2.30 -8.06
C GLY A 88 -25.43 -1.95 -6.73
N ASP A 89 -25.24 -2.93 -5.86
CA ASP A 89 -24.49 -2.80 -4.59
C ASP A 89 -22.98 -3.02 -4.72
N ARG A 90 -22.49 -3.37 -5.92
CA ARG A 90 -21.07 -3.54 -6.25
C ARG A 90 -20.50 -2.29 -6.90
N ARG A 91 -19.17 -2.19 -6.90
CA ARG A 91 -18.41 -1.13 -7.58
C ARG A 91 -17.36 -1.75 -8.48
N ILE A 92 -17.25 -1.26 -9.70
CA ILE A 92 -16.23 -1.61 -10.67
C ILE A 92 -15.19 -0.49 -10.67
N GLU A 93 -13.94 -0.81 -10.34
CA GLU A 93 -12.83 0.13 -10.41
C GLU A 93 -12.04 -0.14 -11.69
N VAL A 94 -11.99 0.85 -12.59
CA VAL A 94 -11.27 0.78 -13.87
C VAL A 94 -9.88 1.35 -13.69
N ILE A 95 -8.86 0.53 -13.79
CA ILE A 95 -7.46 0.90 -13.55
C ILE A 95 -6.60 0.76 -14.81
N ARG A 96 -5.52 1.57 -14.89
CA ARG A 96 -4.44 1.40 -15.89
C ARG A 96 -3.12 1.15 -15.17
N ARG A 97 -2.41 0.08 -15.59
CA ARG A 97 -1.11 -0.32 -15.02
C ARG A 97 -0.21 -0.84 -16.13
N THR A 98 0.96 -0.24 -16.27
CA THR A 98 1.97 -0.58 -17.29
C THR A 98 1.35 -0.63 -18.71
N GLY A 99 0.52 0.37 -19.03
CA GLY A 99 -0.21 0.49 -20.30
C GLY A 99 -1.44 -0.40 -20.42
N SER A 100 -1.57 -1.46 -19.64
CA SER A 100 -2.72 -2.37 -19.64
C SER A 100 -3.86 -1.84 -18.78
N VAL A 101 -5.08 -2.19 -19.14
CA VAL A 101 -6.29 -1.80 -18.40
C VAL A 101 -6.95 -3.02 -17.79
N ALA A 102 -7.41 -2.88 -16.56
CA ALA A 102 -8.16 -3.92 -15.87
C ALA A 102 -9.37 -3.36 -15.12
N LEU A 103 -10.32 -4.25 -14.85
CA LEU A 103 -11.46 -4.03 -13.97
C LEU A 103 -11.21 -4.75 -12.65
N ARG A 104 -11.35 -4.04 -11.53
CA ARG A 104 -11.48 -4.62 -10.19
C ARG A 104 -12.94 -4.58 -9.76
N VAL A 105 -13.38 -5.64 -9.12
CA VAL A 105 -14.77 -5.74 -8.66
C VAL A 105 -14.81 -5.74 -7.15
N HIS A 106 -15.39 -4.69 -6.58
CA HIS A 106 -15.68 -4.57 -5.16
C HIS A 106 -17.11 -5.09 -4.90
N ASP A 107 -17.25 -6.05 -4.01
CA ASP A 107 -18.53 -6.65 -3.63
C ASP A 107 -18.69 -6.63 -2.09
N PRO A 108 -19.69 -5.92 -1.54
CA PRO A 108 -19.92 -5.89 -0.10
C PRO A 108 -20.31 -7.25 0.48
N LYS A 109 -20.62 -8.22 -0.38
CA LYS A 109 -20.92 -9.62 0.00
C LYS A 109 -19.74 -10.56 -0.18
N SER A 110 -18.54 -10.03 -0.48
CA SER A 110 -17.31 -10.80 -0.65
C SER A 110 -17.11 -11.80 0.47
N PRO A 111 -16.75 -13.06 0.17
CA PRO A 111 -16.39 -14.04 1.19
C PRO A 111 -15.12 -13.63 1.96
N HIS A 112 -14.18 -12.91 1.31
CA HIS A 112 -12.98 -12.39 1.95
C HIS A 112 -13.32 -11.34 3.02
N LEU A 113 -14.26 -10.43 2.72
CA LEU A 113 -14.73 -9.43 3.68
C LEU A 113 -15.43 -10.10 4.88
N LYS A 114 -16.20 -11.17 4.66
CA LYS A 114 -16.85 -11.92 5.73
C LYS A 114 -15.88 -12.69 6.63
N ALA A 115 -14.75 -13.10 6.06
CA ALA A 115 -13.71 -13.84 6.76
C ALA A 115 -12.65 -12.93 7.41
N TYR A 116 -12.70 -11.62 7.13
CA TYR A 116 -11.75 -10.66 7.67
C TYR A 116 -11.96 -10.46 9.19
N ASP A 117 -10.94 -10.73 9.98
CA ASP A 117 -10.94 -10.66 11.45
C ASP A 117 -9.89 -9.68 12.01
N GLY A 118 -9.42 -8.73 11.15
CA GLY A 118 -8.47 -7.70 11.55
C GLY A 118 -7.09 -7.85 10.91
N ILE A 119 -6.14 -7.07 11.43
CA ILE A 119 -4.76 -7.02 10.93
C ILE A 119 -3.82 -7.53 12.02
N PRO A 120 -3.24 -8.74 11.89
CA PRO A 120 -2.29 -9.22 12.87
C PRO A 120 -1.06 -8.31 12.91
N SER A 121 -0.63 -7.94 14.13
CA SER A 121 0.46 -7.00 14.34
C SER A 121 1.36 -7.46 15.49
N TYR A 122 2.58 -6.96 15.52
CA TYR A 122 3.43 -7.06 16.71
C TYR A 122 2.94 -6.09 17.79
N PRO A 123 3.14 -6.41 19.07
CA PRO A 123 2.90 -5.44 20.14
C PRO A 123 3.76 -4.19 19.94
N PRO A 124 3.19 -2.99 20.09
CA PRO A 124 3.96 -1.76 19.92
C PRO A 124 5.05 -1.62 21.00
N SER A 125 6.21 -1.11 20.59
CA SER A 125 7.33 -0.86 21.50
C SER A 125 8.10 0.39 21.08
N GLU A 126 8.43 1.24 22.04
CA GLU A 126 9.19 2.49 21.81
C GLU A 126 10.58 2.22 21.18
N VAL A 127 11.15 1.03 21.36
CA VAL A 127 12.44 0.64 20.76
C VAL A 127 12.42 0.66 19.23
N TRP A 128 11.23 0.54 18.64
CA TRP A 128 11.02 0.57 17.19
C TRP A 128 10.72 1.98 16.63
N ARG A 129 10.81 3.01 17.47
CA ARG A 129 10.80 4.42 17.05
C ARG A 129 12.24 4.92 16.95
N VAL A 130 12.73 4.95 15.73
CA VAL A 130 14.15 5.15 15.43
C VAL A 130 14.36 6.50 14.77
N ALA A 131 15.35 7.25 15.25
CA ALA A 131 15.79 8.47 14.58
C ALA A 131 16.58 8.13 13.31
N GLY A 132 16.39 8.93 12.27
CA GLY A 132 17.13 8.86 11.02
C GLY A 132 17.50 10.24 10.51
N ALA A 133 18.38 10.28 9.52
CA ALA A 133 18.79 11.50 8.84
C ALA A 133 18.40 11.42 7.36
N PHE A 134 17.49 12.28 6.94
CA PHE A 134 17.08 12.41 5.54
C PHE A 134 18.07 13.31 4.80
N THR A 135 18.55 12.82 3.67
CA THR A 135 19.37 13.59 2.71
C THR A 135 18.62 13.65 1.39
N PRO A 136 18.14 14.84 0.97
CA PRO A 136 17.44 14.97 -0.30
C PRO A 136 18.40 14.77 -1.48
N TYR A 137 17.88 14.25 -2.57
CA TYR A 137 18.57 14.32 -3.87
C TYR A 137 18.50 15.75 -4.43
N THR A 138 19.50 16.14 -5.20
CA THR A 138 19.50 17.42 -5.93
C THR A 138 18.33 17.49 -6.91
N GLU A 139 18.00 16.36 -7.53
CA GLU A 139 16.83 16.18 -8.38
C GLU A 139 16.21 14.81 -8.08
N PRO A 140 14.88 14.68 -8.10
CA PRO A 140 14.23 13.39 -7.94
C PRO A 140 14.72 12.36 -8.95
N ARG A 141 14.82 11.09 -8.53
CA ARG A 141 15.27 9.98 -9.37
C ARG A 141 14.13 8.99 -9.55
N THR A 142 13.92 8.53 -10.78
CA THR A 142 12.97 7.44 -11.01
C THR A 142 13.56 6.11 -10.52
N VAL A 143 12.83 5.45 -9.62
CA VAL A 143 13.11 4.09 -9.17
C VAL A 143 12.01 3.20 -9.71
N THR A 144 12.38 2.24 -10.55
CA THR A 144 11.45 1.25 -11.10
C THR A 144 11.47 0.00 -10.22
N THR A 145 10.29 -0.45 -9.82
CA THR A 145 10.09 -1.72 -9.11
C THR A 145 9.16 -2.61 -9.91
N GLY A 146 9.30 -3.91 -9.77
CA GLY A 146 8.26 -4.85 -10.22
C GLY A 146 7.00 -4.73 -9.37
N ALA A 147 5.99 -5.46 -9.74
CA ALA A 147 4.74 -5.61 -8.98
C ALA A 147 4.55 -7.06 -8.51
N VAL A 148 3.59 -7.28 -7.62
CA VAL A 148 3.15 -8.63 -7.22
C VAL A 148 2.49 -9.38 -8.37
N VAL A 149 2.01 -8.67 -9.39
CA VAL A 149 1.52 -9.24 -10.65
C VAL A 149 2.67 -9.21 -11.65
N GLU A 150 3.01 -10.37 -12.20
CA GLU A 150 4.10 -10.53 -13.16
C GLU A 150 3.89 -9.64 -14.41
N GLY A 151 4.98 -9.04 -14.90
CA GLY A 151 4.96 -8.18 -16.08
C GLY A 151 4.52 -6.75 -15.82
N LEU A 152 4.11 -6.39 -14.60
CA LEU A 152 3.80 -5.01 -14.25
C LEU A 152 5.01 -4.32 -13.59
N GLU A 153 5.13 -3.04 -13.86
CA GLU A 153 6.14 -2.17 -13.27
C GLU A 153 5.52 -0.93 -12.64
N HIS A 154 6.18 -0.42 -11.60
CA HIS A 154 5.86 0.85 -10.98
C HIS A 154 7.06 1.78 -11.04
N HIS A 155 6.82 3.03 -11.42
CA HIS A 155 7.83 4.08 -11.47
C HIS A 155 7.59 5.07 -10.33
N HIS A 156 8.52 5.12 -9.40
CA HIS A 156 8.43 5.97 -8.21
C HIS A 156 9.45 7.10 -8.29
N ASN A 157 9.04 8.31 -7.92
CA ASN A 157 9.96 9.43 -7.76
C ASN A 157 10.61 9.35 -6.38
N ALA A 158 11.86 8.88 -6.33
CA ALA A 158 12.69 8.92 -5.14
C ALA A 158 13.19 10.35 -4.92
N VAL A 159 12.98 10.86 -3.71
CA VAL A 159 13.30 12.25 -3.35
C VAL A 159 14.57 12.38 -2.51
N GLY A 160 15.11 11.28 -2.01
CA GLY A 160 16.32 11.25 -1.20
C GLY A 160 16.55 9.88 -0.57
N VAL A 161 17.41 9.87 0.42
CA VAL A 161 17.71 8.69 1.24
C VAL A 161 17.59 9.02 2.72
N ILE A 162 17.27 8.00 3.52
CA ILE A 162 17.28 8.08 4.98
C ILE A 162 18.34 7.14 5.49
N ASP A 163 19.34 7.69 6.18
CA ASP A 163 20.33 6.93 6.94
C ASP A 163 19.84 6.75 8.37
N LEU A 164 19.95 5.53 8.91
CA LEU A 164 19.53 5.21 10.27
C LEU A 164 20.40 4.10 10.87
N GLU A 165 20.38 3.98 12.18
CA GLU A 165 20.89 2.82 12.88
C GLU A 165 19.71 2.01 13.44
N LEU A 166 19.62 0.74 13.09
CA LEU A 166 18.52 -0.12 13.51
C LEU A 166 19.08 -1.41 14.11
N ALA A 167 18.77 -1.66 15.39
CA ALA A 167 19.27 -2.80 16.15
C ALA A 167 20.81 -2.96 16.09
N GLY A 168 21.55 -1.85 16.16
CA GLY A 168 23.01 -1.82 16.11
C GLY A 168 23.61 -1.98 14.72
N SER A 169 22.78 -1.96 13.66
CA SER A 169 23.22 -2.04 12.26
C SER A 169 22.90 -0.75 11.51
N ALA A 170 23.89 -0.21 10.79
CA ALA A 170 23.64 0.91 9.90
C ALA A 170 22.80 0.46 8.70
N ALA A 171 21.81 1.27 8.35
CA ALA A 171 20.92 1.03 7.22
C ALA A 171 20.69 2.31 6.43
N ARG A 172 20.36 2.16 5.16
CA ARG A 172 19.98 3.26 4.26
C ARG A 172 18.74 2.85 3.48
N LEU A 173 17.76 3.74 3.44
CA LEU A 173 16.51 3.54 2.72
C LEU A 173 16.27 4.64 1.71
N ILE A 174 15.92 4.29 0.49
CA ILE A 174 15.42 5.23 -0.53
C ILE A 174 14.05 5.71 -0.09
N ALA A 175 13.86 7.02 -0.04
CA ALA A 175 12.63 7.68 0.37
C ALA A 175 11.88 8.26 -0.82
N PHE A 176 10.56 8.13 -0.77
CA PHE A 176 9.58 8.62 -1.72
C PHE A 176 8.66 9.65 -1.05
N GLY A 177 7.81 10.34 -1.83
CA GLY A 177 6.85 11.31 -1.30
C GLY A 177 7.28 12.75 -1.55
N ASP A 178 6.84 13.65 -0.69
CA ASP A 178 7.18 15.07 -0.74
C ASP A 178 7.79 15.48 0.60
N PRO A 179 9.07 15.91 0.64
CA PRO A 179 9.71 16.31 1.88
C PRO A 179 8.99 17.44 2.65
N SER A 180 8.14 18.21 1.98
CA SER A 180 7.36 19.29 2.63
C SER A 180 6.12 18.78 3.38
N THR A 181 5.61 17.61 3.05
CA THR A 181 4.36 17.05 3.62
C THR A 181 4.56 15.71 4.30
N GLY A 182 5.56 14.96 3.90
CA GLY A 182 5.91 13.66 4.48
C GLY A 182 6.58 12.71 3.48
N LEU A 183 7.31 11.77 4.02
CA LEU A 183 8.04 10.76 3.28
C LEU A 183 7.36 9.40 3.41
N ARG A 184 7.75 8.48 2.54
CA ARG A 184 7.40 7.07 2.61
C ARG A 184 8.61 6.24 2.22
N VAL A 185 8.78 5.12 2.90
CA VAL A 185 9.69 4.05 2.47
C VAL A 185 8.88 2.77 2.27
N MET A 186 9.26 1.96 1.28
CA MET A 186 8.85 0.57 1.15
C MET A 186 10.08 -0.28 1.38
N PHE A 187 9.99 -1.30 2.22
CA PHE A 187 11.15 -2.09 2.61
C PHE A 187 10.80 -3.56 2.83
N THR A 188 11.79 -4.41 2.68
CA THR A 188 11.80 -5.78 3.20
C THR A 188 12.83 -5.87 4.32
N ASP A 189 12.67 -6.88 5.17
CA ASP A 189 13.57 -7.16 6.29
C ASP A 189 13.70 -8.67 6.52
N ALA A 190 14.41 -9.09 7.56
CA ALA A 190 14.62 -10.51 7.81
C ALA A 190 13.35 -11.26 8.25
N THR A 191 12.24 -10.56 8.55
CA THR A 191 10.94 -11.19 8.84
C THR A 191 10.11 -11.43 7.58
N SER A 192 10.45 -10.80 6.44
CA SER A 192 9.68 -10.86 5.20
C SER A 192 9.64 -12.28 4.63
N GLY A 193 8.43 -12.80 4.41
CA GLY A 193 8.20 -14.18 3.97
C GLY A 193 8.27 -15.23 5.08
N THR A 194 8.40 -14.82 6.33
CA THR A 194 8.31 -15.70 7.52
C THR A 194 7.17 -15.30 8.44
N THR A 195 7.24 -14.12 9.02
CA THR A 195 6.22 -13.58 9.92
C THR A 195 5.56 -12.31 9.39
N THR A 196 6.16 -11.66 8.38
CA THR A 196 5.58 -10.52 7.66
C THR A 196 5.46 -10.82 6.18
N TYR A 197 4.60 -10.07 5.49
CA TYR A 197 4.29 -10.28 4.08
C TYR A 197 5.55 -10.22 3.19
N PRO A 198 5.77 -11.18 2.27
CA PRO A 198 7.02 -11.28 1.49
C PRO A 198 7.24 -10.10 0.52
N GLY A 199 6.18 -9.45 0.03
CA GLY A 199 6.27 -8.28 -0.85
C GLY A 199 6.80 -7.01 -0.15
N GLY A 200 7.02 -7.08 1.17
CA GLY A 200 7.48 -5.97 1.99
C GLY A 200 6.35 -5.14 2.59
N ARG A 201 6.75 -4.16 3.37
CA ARG A 201 5.87 -3.23 4.07
C ARG A 201 6.17 -1.80 3.70
N SER A 202 5.23 -0.91 3.94
CA SER A 202 5.36 0.54 3.76
C SER A 202 5.37 1.24 5.11
N LEU A 203 6.18 2.27 5.23
CA LEU A 203 6.22 3.14 6.40
C LEU A 203 6.07 4.59 5.97
N ALA A 204 5.03 5.25 6.47
CA ALA A 204 4.86 6.69 6.35
C ALA A 204 5.71 7.39 7.42
N ILE A 205 6.32 8.49 7.05
CA ILE A 205 7.24 9.27 7.89
C ILE A 205 6.85 10.73 7.75
N ASP A 206 6.72 11.43 8.87
CA ASP A 206 6.42 12.85 8.87
C ASP A 206 7.49 13.67 8.13
N ALA A 207 7.16 14.90 7.74
CA ALA A 207 8.10 15.78 7.08
C ALA A 207 9.39 15.94 7.88
N PRO A 208 10.57 15.90 7.22
CA PRO A 208 11.85 16.09 7.90
C PRO A 208 11.93 17.42 8.64
N GLY A 209 12.61 17.40 9.78
CA GLY A 209 13.00 18.64 10.45
C GLY A 209 13.92 19.51 9.58
N VAL A 210 14.12 20.77 9.97
CA VAL A 210 14.96 21.72 9.24
C VAL A 210 16.43 21.27 9.12
N ASP A 211 16.86 20.37 10.00
CA ASP A 211 18.18 19.74 10.03
C ASP A 211 18.22 18.38 9.32
N GLY A 212 17.10 17.97 8.69
CA GLY A 212 16.96 16.67 8.02
C GLY A 212 16.63 15.51 8.97
N THR A 213 16.43 15.75 10.25
CA THR A 213 16.06 14.69 11.20
C THR A 213 14.67 14.16 10.90
N VAL A 214 14.49 12.83 10.92
CA VAL A 214 13.20 12.12 10.77
C VAL A 214 13.06 11.07 11.87
N THR A 215 11.80 10.71 12.17
CA THR A 215 11.49 9.58 13.06
C THR A 215 10.82 8.48 12.25
N LEU A 216 11.41 7.30 12.24
CA LEU A 216 10.85 6.10 11.64
C LEU A 216 10.16 5.29 12.75
N ASP A 217 8.83 5.33 12.80
CA ASP A 217 8.05 4.52 13.75
C ASP A 217 7.65 3.19 13.11
N PHE A 218 8.53 2.20 13.20
CA PHE A 218 8.30 0.87 12.62
C PHE A 218 7.09 0.14 13.22
N ASN A 219 6.57 0.58 14.38
CA ASN A 219 5.30 0.06 14.90
C ASN A 219 4.12 0.34 13.96
N ARG A 220 4.27 1.30 13.05
CA ARG A 220 3.32 1.66 12.00
C ARG A 220 3.73 1.16 10.61
N ALA A 221 4.70 0.25 10.54
CA ALA A 221 5.01 -0.43 9.29
C ALA A 221 3.80 -1.27 8.86
N SER A 222 3.27 -0.98 7.68
CA SER A 222 1.97 -1.46 7.24
C SER A 222 2.06 -2.23 5.93
N ASN A 223 1.23 -3.24 5.79
CA ASN A 223 1.07 -4.00 4.56
C ASN A 223 0.46 -3.16 3.45
N LEU A 224 0.86 -3.45 2.22
CA LEU A 224 0.17 -2.99 1.02
C LEU A 224 -1.06 -3.88 0.75
N PRO A 225 -2.04 -3.43 -0.04
CA PRO A 225 -3.26 -4.19 -0.32
C PRO A 225 -3.05 -5.63 -0.78
N CYS A 226 -1.95 -5.90 -1.48
CA CYS A 226 -1.63 -7.25 -1.97
C CYS A 226 -1.39 -8.29 -0.86
N ALA A 227 -1.16 -7.89 0.38
CA ALA A 227 -1.14 -8.81 1.51
C ALA A 227 -2.53 -9.36 1.85
N PHE A 228 -3.60 -8.62 1.51
CA PHE A 228 -4.98 -8.95 1.88
C PHE A 228 -5.80 -9.51 0.71
N THR A 229 -5.38 -9.27 -0.54
CA THR A 229 -6.12 -9.69 -1.73
C THR A 229 -5.18 -9.98 -2.90
N ASP A 230 -5.53 -10.97 -3.73
CA ASP A 230 -4.82 -11.29 -4.97
C ASP A 230 -5.17 -10.35 -6.13
N TYR A 231 -6.14 -9.45 -5.92
CA TYR A 231 -6.63 -8.53 -6.94
C TYR A 231 -5.96 -7.14 -6.91
N ALA A 232 -4.95 -6.97 -6.05
CA ALA A 232 -4.11 -5.78 -6.01
C ALA A 232 -2.90 -5.91 -6.96
N THR A 233 -2.43 -4.78 -7.47
CA THR A 233 -1.27 -4.67 -8.36
C THR A 233 -0.14 -3.88 -7.70
N CYS A 234 0.11 -4.14 -6.42
CA CYS A 234 1.06 -3.36 -5.61
C CYS A 234 2.50 -3.49 -6.12
N PRO A 235 3.30 -2.41 -5.98
CA PRO A 235 4.73 -2.51 -6.15
C PRO A 235 5.34 -3.45 -5.09
N VAL A 236 6.42 -4.12 -5.42
CA VAL A 236 7.31 -4.73 -4.43
C VAL A 236 8.29 -3.68 -3.92
N ALA A 237 8.82 -3.88 -2.72
CA ALA A 237 9.82 -2.98 -2.16
C ALA A 237 11.07 -2.94 -3.05
N PRO A 238 11.73 -1.77 -3.23
CA PRO A 238 12.99 -1.68 -3.96
C PRO A 238 14.04 -2.62 -3.35
N ALA A 239 14.84 -3.27 -4.18
CA ALA A 239 15.89 -4.20 -3.72
C ALA A 239 16.89 -3.53 -2.76
N ASP A 240 17.17 -2.24 -2.97
CA ASP A 240 18.06 -1.44 -2.12
C ASP A 240 17.46 -1.13 -0.74
N ASN A 241 16.12 -1.23 -0.60
CA ASN A 241 15.43 -1.01 0.67
C ASN A 241 15.26 -2.32 1.45
N ARG A 242 16.31 -3.12 1.51
CA ARG A 242 16.35 -4.34 2.30
C ARG A 242 17.14 -4.13 3.60
N LEU A 243 16.43 -4.24 4.72
CA LEU A 243 17.02 -4.22 6.05
C LEU A 243 17.58 -5.61 6.40
N ALA A 244 18.81 -5.67 6.88
CA ALA A 244 19.46 -6.92 7.25
C ALA A 244 18.95 -7.52 8.58
N VAL A 245 18.26 -6.71 9.39
CA VAL A 245 17.74 -7.07 10.70
C VAL A 245 16.28 -7.50 10.63
N ALA A 246 15.82 -8.28 11.61
CA ALA A 246 14.41 -8.61 11.79
C ALA A 246 13.68 -7.43 12.44
N VAL A 247 12.73 -6.82 11.73
CA VAL A 247 11.89 -5.74 12.24
C VAL A 247 10.61 -6.34 12.81
N GLU A 248 10.69 -6.78 14.07
CA GLU A 248 9.57 -7.37 14.81
C GLU A 248 8.62 -6.29 15.35
N ALA A 249 8.14 -5.43 14.45
CA ALA A 249 7.21 -4.33 14.73
C ALA A 249 6.26 -4.13 13.55
N GLY A 250 5.11 -3.50 13.78
CA GLY A 250 4.09 -3.23 12.76
C GLY A 250 3.27 -4.45 12.36
N GLU A 251 2.67 -4.40 11.19
CA GLU A 251 1.77 -5.44 10.68
C GLU A 251 2.52 -6.72 10.30
N LYS A 252 1.95 -7.87 10.64
CA LYS A 252 2.38 -9.21 10.22
C LYS A 252 1.69 -9.61 8.92
N ASP A 253 2.06 -10.77 8.37
CA ASP A 253 1.35 -11.37 7.26
C ASP A 253 -0.07 -11.77 7.70
N PRO A 254 -1.12 -11.26 7.04
CA PRO A 254 -2.52 -11.58 7.37
C PRO A 254 -2.99 -12.92 6.78
N ARG A 255 -2.14 -13.68 6.07
CA ARG A 255 -2.48 -14.96 5.42
C ARG A 255 -1.89 -16.16 6.14
#